data_022e5dc01eae75956849a0d84545b891
#
_entry.id   022e5dc01eae75956849a0d84545b891
#
_cell.length_a   1.000
_cell.length_b   1.000
_cell.length_c   1.000
_cell.angle_alpha   90.00
_cell.angle_beta   90.00
_cell.angle_gamma   90.00
#
_symmetry.space_group_name_H-M   'P 1'
#
loop_
_entity.id
_entity.type
_entity.pdbx_description
1 polymer ?
#
loop_
_entity_poly.entity_id
_entity_poly.type
_entity_poly.pdbx_seq_one_letter_code
_entity_poly.pdbx_strand_id
1 'polypeptide(L)'
;MEADITSQAVGLASNTDFSLWSLFLRADFIVKSVILMLIGCSIYSWAVIIEKFRLFKKINLESEEFEEKFWKSKSAETFYNSLPADVENPTALLFKDTMQSLLKAKSKTNLNERMASILEVNIEKQISKIDKGFTFLATVGSTAPFIGLFGTVWGIMNSFQSIAISRNTSLAIVAPGIAEALFATALVLLAAIPAVVAYNKFNNDSKKYSQRLENFSKRFLSII
;
A
#
# COMPACT_ATOMS: atom_id res chain seq x y z
N MET A 1 36.33 -43.69 20.69
CA MET A 1 36.78 -42.28 20.66
C MET A 1 36.13 -41.46 19.54
N GLU A 2 36.04 -41.95 18.29
CA GLU A 2 35.33 -41.23 17.21
C GLU A 2 33.80 -41.18 17.40
N ALA A 3 33.19 -42.26 17.94
CA ALA A 3 31.75 -42.27 18.19
C ALA A 3 31.32 -41.30 19.30
N ASP A 4 32.21 -40.98 20.23
CA ASP A 4 31.95 -40.04 21.34
C ASP A 4 32.03 -38.59 20.88
N ILE A 5 32.92 -38.28 19.92
CA ILE A 5 33.05 -36.93 19.32
C ILE A 5 31.85 -36.61 18.42
N THR A 6 31.34 -37.61 17.69
CA THR A 6 30.16 -37.45 16.85
C THR A 6 28.87 -37.31 17.69
N SER A 7 28.73 -38.00 18.79
CA SER A 7 27.57 -37.85 19.68
C SER A 7 27.58 -36.50 20.42
N GLN A 8 28.76 -36.02 20.83
CA GLN A 8 28.88 -34.68 21.42
C GLN A 8 28.63 -33.57 20.37
N ALA A 9 29.10 -33.73 19.13
CA ALA A 9 28.84 -32.76 18.05
C ALA A 9 27.33 -32.70 17.68
N VAL A 10 26.66 -33.84 17.65
CA VAL A 10 25.20 -33.91 17.43
C VAL A 10 24.42 -33.34 18.61
N GLY A 11 24.85 -33.59 19.86
CA GLY A 11 24.24 -32.99 21.05
C GLY A 11 24.43 -31.49 21.18
N LEU A 12 25.54 -30.94 20.69
CA LEU A 12 25.75 -29.49 20.62
C LEU A 12 24.94 -28.84 19.50
N ALA A 13 24.69 -29.54 18.41
CA ALA A 13 23.85 -29.04 17.29
C ALA A 13 22.35 -29.00 17.63
N SER A 14 21.89 -29.86 18.57
CA SER A 14 20.47 -29.94 18.96
C SER A 14 20.03 -28.87 19.98
N ASN A 15 20.95 -28.11 20.58
CA ASN A 15 20.63 -27.11 21.62
C ASN A 15 20.74 -25.64 21.15
N THR A 16 21.05 -25.38 19.91
CA THR A 16 20.91 -24.06 19.35
C THR A 16 19.54 -23.92 18.66
N ASP A 17 18.50 -23.75 19.46
CA ASP A 17 17.20 -23.36 18.95
C ASP A 17 17.34 -21.98 18.24
N PHE A 18 17.67 -21.99 16.95
CA PHE A 18 17.55 -20.83 16.05
C PHE A 18 16.06 -20.59 15.72
N SER A 19 15.22 -20.58 16.77
CA SER A 19 13.84 -20.17 16.63
C SER A 19 13.82 -18.66 16.33
N LEU A 20 13.01 -18.24 15.36
CA LEU A 20 12.78 -16.83 15.06
C LEU A 20 12.39 -16.03 16.31
N TRP A 21 11.69 -16.68 17.21
CA TRP A 21 11.30 -16.11 18.51
C TRP A 21 12.48 -15.91 19.45
N SER A 22 13.42 -16.86 19.50
CA SER A 22 14.62 -16.72 20.34
C SER A 22 15.56 -15.64 19.81
N LEU A 23 15.67 -15.46 18.49
CA LEU A 23 16.41 -14.38 17.87
C LEU A 23 15.81 -13.01 18.23
N PHE A 24 14.48 -12.89 18.16
CA PHE A 24 13.80 -11.65 18.57
C PHE A 24 14.01 -11.33 20.05
N LEU A 25 13.90 -12.32 20.94
CA LEU A 25 14.05 -12.10 22.39
C LEU A 25 15.48 -11.70 22.80
N ARG A 26 16.49 -12.17 22.08
CA ARG A 26 17.91 -11.85 22.34
C ARG A 26 18.36 -10.54 21.72
N ALA A 27 17.68 -10.08 20.66
CA ALA A 27 18.05 -8.87 19.96
C ALA A 27 18.16 -7.65 20.88
N ASP A 28 19.06 -6.74 20.55
CA ASP A 28 19.22 -5.46 21.25
C ASP A 28 17.96 -4.60 21.14
N PHE A 29 17.78 -3.66 22.08
CA PHE A 29 16.62 -2.77 22.14
C PHE A 29 16.38 -2.04 20.81
N ILE A 30 17.44 -1.56 20.15
CA ILE A 30 17.34 -0.85 18.86
C ILE A 30 16.84 -1.80 17.77
N VAL A 31 17.40 -3.00 17.67
CA VAL A 31 16.96 -4.00 16.67
C VAL A 31 15.52 -4.45 16.93
N LYS A 32 15.12 -4.64 18.18
CA LYS A 32 13.71 -4.90 18.55
C LYS A 32 12.77 -3.79 18.11
N SER A 33 13.15 -2.55 18.35
CA SER A 33 12.34 -1.39 17.96
C SER A 33 12.15 -1.32 16.44
N VAL A 34 13.21 -1.58 15.67
CA VAL A 34 13.17 -1.67 14.21
C VAL A 34 12.20 -2.79 13.76
N ILE A 35 12.33 -3.99 14.32
CA ILE A 35 11.47 -5.13 13.99
C ILE A 35 10.00 -4.82 14.29
N LEU A 36 9.68 -4.27 15.46
CA LEU A 36 8.30 -3.93 15.84
C LEU A 36 7.69 -2.86 14.92
N MET A 37 8.47 -1.81 14.60
CA MET A 37 8.05 -0.79 13.64
C MET A 37 7.71 -1.40 12.28
N LEU A 38 8.57 -2.29 11.79
CA LEU A 38 8.39 -2.93 10.47
C LEU A 38 7.19 -3.88 10.44
N ILE A 39 6.95 -4.62 11.52
CA ILE A 39 5.75 -5.46 11.65
C ILE A 39 4.49 -4.58 11.61
N GLY A 40 4.47 -3.47 12.34
CA GLY A 40 3.38 -2.50 12.31
C GLY A 40 3.13 -1.93 10.91
N CYS A 41 4.20 -1.50 10.22
CA CYS A 41 4.13 -1.04 8.83
C CYS A 41 3.62 -2.13 7.89
N SER A 42 4.04 -3.39 8.08
CA SER A 42 3.60 -4.53 7.27
C SER A 42 2.10 -4.79 7.44
N ILE A 43 1.62 -4.84 8.68
CA ILE A 43 0.19 -5.06 8.98
C ILE A 43 -0.66 -3.96 8.33
N TYR A 44 -0.26 -2.70 8.50
CA TYR A 44 -0.99 -1.58 7.91
C TYR A 44 -0.93 -1.59 6.37
N SER A 45 0.23 -1.95 5.78
CA SER A 45 0.35 -2.12 4.32
C SER A 45 -0.63 -3.15 3.80
N TRP A 46 -0.74 -4.32 4.45
CA TRP A 46 -1.70 -5.35 4.05
C TRP A 46 -3.15 -4.90 4.20
N ALA A 47 -3.48 -4.13 5.24
CA ALA A 47 -4.81 -3.55 5.41
C ALA A 47 -5.17 -2.63 4.23
N VAL A 48 -4.24 -1.72 3.86
CA VAL A 48 -4.41 -0.84 2.69
C VAL A 48 -4.51 -1.64 1.39
N ILE A 49 -3.68 -2.66 1.20
CA ILE A 49 -3.69 -3.50 0.00
C ILE A 49 -5.07 -4.17 -0.18
N ILE A 50 -5.59 -4.79 0.88
CA ILE A 50 -6.89 -5.48 0.84
C ILE A 50 -8.03 -4.48 0.58
N GLU A 51 -8.02 -3.32 1.27
CA GLU A 51 -9.00 -2.25 1.08
C GLU A 51 -9.03 -1.80 -0.39
N LYS A 52 -7.86 -1.46 -0.95
CA LYS A 52 -7.78 -0.93 -2.32
C LYS A 52 -8.11 -1.96 -3.38
N PHE A 53 -7.73 -3.22 -3.16
CA PHE A 53 -8.10 -4.28 -4.08
C PHE A 53 -9.63 -4.46 -4.18
N ARG A 54 -10.32 -4.42 -3.04
CA ARG A 54 -11.78 -4.46 -2.98
C ARG A 54 -12.41 -3.22 -3.59
N LEU A 55 -11.85 -2.03 -3.28
CA LEU A 55 -12.32 -0.76 -3.81
C LEU A 55 -12.28 -0.74 -5.34
N PHE A 56 -11.13 -1.05 -5.97
CA PHE A 56 -11.01 -1.02 -7.42
C PHE A 56 -11.91 -2.03 -8.11
N LYS A 57 -12.10 -3.22 -7.51
CA LYS A 57 -13.05 -4.20 -8.03
C LYS A 57 -14.49 -3.65 -7.99
N LYS A 58 -14.90 -3.04 -6.87
CA LYS A 58 -16.24 -2.45 -6.69
C LYS A 58 -16.48 -1.31 -7.67
N ILE A 59 -15.59 -0.29 -7.69
CA ILE A 59 -15.81 0.91 -8.51
C ILE A 59 -15.80 0.62 -10.01
N ASN A 60 -14.98 -0.34 -10.47
CA ASN A 60 -14.97 -0.71 -11.89
C ASN A 60 -16.29 -1.35 -12.32
N LEU A 61 -16.81 -2.31 -11.53
CA LEU A 61 -18.09 -2.97 -11.80
C LEU A 61 -19.26 -1.97 -11.78
N GLU A 62 -19.35 -1.18 -10.71
CA GLU A 62 -20.43 -0.22 -10.55
C GLU A 62 -20.40 0.90 -11.60
N SER A 63 -19.17 1.33 -12.03
CA SER A 63 -19.03 2.33 -13.09
C SER A 63 -19.46 1.77 -14.45
N GLU A 64 -19.15 0.50 -14.73
CA GLU A 64 -19.58 -0.15 -15.97
C GLU A 64 -21.11 -0.26 -16.05
N GLU A 65 -21.75 -0.73 -14.99
CA GLU A 65 -23.21 -0.79 -14.90
C GLU A 65 -23.86 0.60 -15.02
N PHE A 66 -23.26 1.62 -14.36
CA PHE A 66 -23.75 2.99 -14.42
C PHE A 66 -23.68 3.54 -15.85
N GLU A 67 -22.52 3.42 -16.51
CA GLU A 67 -22.34 3.89 -17.88
C GLU A 67 -23.31 3.17 -18.85
N GLU A 68 -23.50 1.86 -18.72
CA GLU A 68 -24.43 1.11 -19.55
C GLU A 68 -25.87 1.60 -19.38
N LYS A 69 -26.32 1.82 -18.14
CA LYS A 69 -27.64 2.35 -17.84
C LYS A 69 -27.82 3.78 -18.35
N PHE A 70 -26.79 4.60 -18.19
CA PHE A 70 -26.78 6.00 -18.65
C PHE A 70 -26.94 6.07 -20.18
N TRP A 71 -26.13 5.31 -20.94
CA TRP A 71 -26.18 5.36 -22.40
C TRP A 71 -27.44 4.72 -23.01
N LYS A 72 -28.15 3.91 -22.26
CA LYS A 72 -29.49 3.37 -22.64
C LYS A 72 -30.63 4.34 -22.31
N SER A 73 -30.41 5.37 -21.51
CA SER A 73 -31.44 6.31 -21.11
C SER A 73 -31.78 7.31 -22.25
N LYS A 74 -32.99 7.80 -22.26
CA LYS A 74 -33.50 8.73 -23.30
C LYS A 74 -32.92 10.15 -23.17
N SER A 75 -32.65 10.59 -21.93
CA SER A 75 -32.04 11.90 -21.64
C SER A 75 -31.29 11.90 -20.33
N ALA A 76 -30.30 12.78 -20.21
CA ALA A 76 -29.50 12.97 -18.98
C ALA A 76 -30.37 13.40 -17.79
N GLU A 77 -31.39 14.24 -18.03
CA GLU A 77 -32.30 14.73 -16.98
C GLU A 77 -33.21 13.61 -16.44
N THR A 78 -33.79 12.80 -17.32
CA THR A 78 -34.60 11.64 -16.91
C THR A 78 -33.77 10.66 -16.10
N PHE A 79 -32.53 10.40 -16.52
CA PHE A 79 -31.63 9.53 -15.81
C PHE A 79 -31.23 10.10 -14.43
N TYR A 80 -30.94 11.41 -14.35
CA TYR A 80 -30.64 12.09 -13.10
C TYR A 80 -31.77 11.94 -12.06
N ASN A 81 -33.02 12.12 -12.50
CA ASN A 81 -34.18 11.97 -11.63
C ASN A 81 -34.46 10.52 -11.18
N SER A 82 -33.91 9.54 -11.90
CA SER A 82 -34.02 8.12 -11.55
C SER A 82 -32.95 7.62 -10.56
N LEU A 83 -31.91 8.43 -10.33
CA LEU A 83 -30.79 8.05 -9.46
C LEU A 83 -31.21 8.10 -7.98
N PRO A 84 -30.75 7.16 -7.16
CA PRO A 84 -30.95 7.19 -5.72
C PRO A 84 -30.30 8.42 -5.09
N ALA A 85 -30.84 8.85 -3.94
CA ALA A 85 -30.30 9.99 -3.21
C ALA A 85 -28.87 9.75 -2.73
N ASP A 86 -28.58 8.53 -2.31
CA ASP A 86 -27.27 8.12 -1.79
C ASP A 86 -26.54 7.24 -2.83
N VAL A 87 -25.58 7.84 -3.52
CA VAL A 87 -24.77 7.19 -4.56
C VAL A 87 -23.31 7.22 -4.11
N GLU A 88 -22.69 6.06 -4.00
CA GLU A 88 -21.28 5.92 -3.59
C GLU A 88 -20.31 5.84 -4.78
N ASN A 89 -20.77 5.41 -5.95
CA ASN A 89 -19.95 5.23 -7.13
C ASN A 89 -19.38 6.57 -7.63
N PRO A 90 -18.05 6.70 -7.83
CA PRO A 90 -17.42 7.95 -8.26
C PRO A 90 -17.94 8.49 -9.60
N THR A 91 -18.25 7.62 -10.58
CA THR A 91 -18.79 8.03 -11.88
C THR A 91 -20.20 8.61 -11.72
N ALA A 92 -21.03 7.97 -10.90
CA ALA A 92 -22.38 8.44 -10.62
C ALA A 92 -22.38 9.73 -9.78
N LEU A 93 -21.46 9.88 -8.83
CA LEU A 93 -21.27 11.13 -8.08
C LEU A 93 -20.82 12.26 -9.01
N LEU A 94 -19.86 11.99 -9.91
CA LEU A 94 -19.43 12.96 -10.91
C LEU A 94 -20.59 13.45 -11.76
N PHE A 95 -21.41 12.54 -12.28
CA PHE A 95 -22.60 12.87 -13.07
C PHE A 95 -23.61 13.69 -12.24
N LYS A 96 -23.92 13.24 -11.02
CA LYS A 96 -24.89 13.90 -10.15
C LYS A 96 -24.47 15.32 -9.78
N ASP A 97 -23.22 15.52 -9.37
CA ASP A 97 -22.67 16.84 -9.01
C ASP A 97 -22.69 17.79 -10.22
N THR A 98 -22.37 17.27 -11.41
CA THR A 98 -22.39 18.06 -12.65
C THR A 98 -23.81 18.43 -13.06
N MET A 99 -24.75 17.48 -13.03
CA MET A 99 -26.16 17.78 -13.33
C MET A 99 -26.78 18.76 -12.34
N GLN A 100 -26.47 18.65 -11.06
CA GLN A 100 -26.92 19.61 -10.06
C GLN A 100 -26.39 21.03 -10.35
N SER A 101 -25.14 21.13 -10.80
CA SER A 101 -24.54 22.40 -11.18
C SER A 101 -25.14 22.96 -12.47
N LEU A 102 -25.48 22.11 -13.42
CA LEU A 102 -26.17 22.46 -14.65
C LEU A 102 -27.57 23.05 -14.37
N LEU A 103 -28.35 22.36 -13.54
CA LEU A 103 -29.71 22.78 -13.18
C LEU A 103 -29.75 24.09 -12.38
N LYS A 104 -28.68 24.40 -11.63
CA LYS A 104 -28.52 25.67 -10.90
C LYS A 104 -27.98 26.80 -11.76
N ALA A 105 -27.49 26.54 -12.96
CA ALA A 105 -26.91 27.55 -13.82
C ALA A 105 -27.99 28.49 -14.38
N LYS A 106 -27.95 29.76 -13.98
CA LYS A 106 -28.91 30.80 -14.41
C LYS A 106 -28.59 31.38 -15.81
N SER A 107 -27.39 31.18 -16.34
CA SER A 107 -26.95 31.74 -17.63
C SER A 107 -26.37 30.63 -18.51
N LYS A 108 -26.76 30.66 -19.79
CA LYS A 108 -26.24 29.72 -20.82
C LYS A 108 -24.90 30.17 -21.42
N THR A 109 -24.42 31.37 -21.07
CA THR A 109 -23.15 31.89 -21.60
C THR A 109 -21.97 31.10 -21.00
N ASN A 110 -21.10 30.54 -21.84
CA ASN A 110 -19.94 29.73 -21.48
C ASN A 110 -20.26 28.49 -20.65
N LEU A 111 -21.47 27.92 -20.85
CA LEU A 111 -21.92 26.77 -20.08
C LEU A 111 -20.96 25.57 -20.21
N ASN A 112 -20.51 25.27 -21.44
CA ASN A 112 -19.62 24.15 -21.71
C ASN A 112 -18.27 24.28 -21.02
N GLU A 113 -17.65 25.46 -21.01
CA GLU A 113 -16.38 25.71 -20.33
C GLU A 113 -16.52 25.57 -18.81
N ARG A 114 -17.60 26.11 -18.26
CA ARG A 114 -17.89 25.97 -16.82
C ARG A 114 -18.14 24.52 -16.43
N MET A 115 -18.89 23.77 -17.23
CA MET A 115 -19.14 22.35 -17.00
C MET A 115 -17.85 21.54 -17.10
N ALA A 116 -16.99 21.81 -18.08
CA ALA A 116 -15.68 21.17 -18.20
C ALA A 116 -14.82 21.37 -16.94
N SER A 117 -14.75 22.62 -16.45
CA SER A 117 -14.00 22.95 -15.23
C SER A 117 -14.60 22.25 -13.98
N ILE A 118 -15.92 22.18 -13.84
CA ILE A 118 -16.58 21.49 -12.74
C ILE A 118 -16.29 19.98 -12.78
N LEU A 119 -16.33 19.38 -13.98
CA LEU A 119 -16.02 17.98 -14.18
C LEU A 119 -14.57 17.67 -13.81
N GLU A 120 -13.62 18.51 -14.26
CA GLU A 120 -12.19 18.36 -13.94
C GLU A 120 -11.95 18.38 -12.43
N VAL A 121 -12.47 19.38 -11.72
CA VAL A 121 -12.35 19.49 -10.25
C VAL A 121 -12.99 18.28 -9.54
N ASN A 122 -14.15 17.82 -10.03
CA ASN A 122 -14.82 16.67 -9.45
C ASN A 122 -14.06 15.37 -9.71
N ILE A 123 -13.46 15.18 -10.88
CA ILE A 123 -12.58 14.02 -11.18
C ILE A 123 -11.41 14.02 -10.21
N GLU A 124 -10.68 15.14 -10.10
CA GLU A 124 -9.55 15.26 -9.18
C GLU A 124 -9.94 14.92 -7.73
N LYS A 125 -11.08 15.43 -7.28
CA LYS A 125 -11.62 15.14 -5.95
C LYS A 125 -11.91 13.64 -5.74
N GLN A 126 -12.46 12.94 -6.73
CA GLN A 126 -12.73 11.51 -6.62
C GLN A 126 -11.43 10.69 -6.65
N ILE A 127 -10.50 11.02 -7.55
CA ILE A 127 -9.20 10.35 -7.63
C ILE A 127 -8.40 10.55 -6.33
N SER A 128 -8.36 11.77 -5.78
CA SER A 128 -7.70 12.05 -4.50
C SER A 128 -8.24 11.18 -3.34
N LYS A 129 -9.53 10.86 -3.34
CA LYS A 129 -10.11 9.93 -2.35
C LYS A 129 -9.66 8.49 -2.57
N ILE A 130 -9.58 8.06 -3.84
CA ILE A 130 -9.13 6.71 -4.21
C ILE A 130 -7.66 6.52 -3.82
N ASP A 131 -6.82 7.54 -4.01
CA ASP A 131 -5.37 7.51 -3.81
C ASP A 131 -4.95 7.54 -2.32
N LYS A 132 -5.89 7.73 -1.40
CA LYS A 132 -5.58 7.67 0.03
C LYS A 132 -4.88 6.35 0.37
N GLY A 133 -3.77 6.44 1.10
CA GLY A 133 -2.95 5.29 1.49
C GLY A 133 -1.85 4.91 0.49
N PHE A 134 -1.87 5.39 -0.77
CA PHE A 134 -0.81 5.09 -1.74
C PHE A 134 0.53 5.65 -1.30
N THR A 135 0.55 6.88 -0.78
CA THR A 135 1.76 7.50 -0.24
C THR A 135 2.40 6.65 0.86
N PHE A 136 1.59 6.04 1.73
CA PHE A 136 2.10 5.15 2.76
C PHE A 136 2.79 3.91 2.15
N LEU A 137 2.14 3.24 1.18
CA LEU A 137 2.73 2.09 0.49
C LEU A 137 4.03 2.45 -0.22
N ALA A 138 4.06 3.61 -0.90
CA ALA A 138 5.27 4.13 -1.55
C ALA A 138 6.39 4.38 -0.53
N THR A 139 6.07 5.02 0.60
CA THR A 139 7.02 5.32 1.67
C THR A 139 7.58 4.03 2.28
N VAL A 140 6.74 3.09 2.67
CA VAL A 140 7.19 1.80 3.21
C VAL A 140 8.07 1.08 2.19
N GLY A 141 7.63 1.00 0.95
CA GLY A 141 8.39 0.33 -0.11
C GLY A 141 9.78 0.94 -0.35
N SER A 142 9.91 2.26 -0.29
CA SER A 142 11.18 2.96 -0.54
C SER A 142 12.07 3.08 0.70
N THR A 143 11.50 3.24 1.90
CA THR A 143 12.30 3.52 3.11
C THR A 143 12.60 2.26 3.95
N ALA A 144 11.71 1.27 3.95
CA ALA A 144 11.89 0.08 4.76
C ALA A 144 13.23 -0.65 4.50
N PRO A 145 13.73 -0.83 3.25
CA PRO A 145 15.03 -1.45 3.01
C PRO A 145 16.18 -0.72 3.70
N PHE A 146 16.15 0.60 3.78
CA PHE A 146 17.18 1.39 4.48
C PHE A 146 17.08 1.24 6.01
N ILE A 147 15.87 1.13 6.54
CA ILE A 147 15.64 0.84 7.96
C ILE A 147 16.18 -0.55 8.32
N GLY A 148 15.99 -1.55 7.44
CA GLY A 148 16.58 -2.87 7.60
C GLY A 148 18.10 -2.86 7.53
N LEU A 149 18.66 -2.14 6.58
CA LEU A 149 20.10 -1.96 6.47
C LEU A 149 20.69 -1.31 7.74
N PHE A 150 20.02 -0.31 8.27
CA PHE A 150 20.41 0.28 9.55
C PHE A 150 20.41 -0.77 10.68
N GLY A 151 19.38 -1.61 10.75
CA GLY A 151 19.30 -2.70 11.72
C GLY A 151 20.46 -3.70 11.59
N THR A 152 20.84 -4.07 10.36
CA THR A 152 22.00 -4.97 10.14
C THR A 152 23.31 -4.32 10.54
N VAL A 153 23.55 -3.09 10.14
CA VAL A 153 24.79 -2.37 10.50
C VAL A 153 24.91 -2.25 12.02
N TRP A 154 23.83 -1.91 12.69
CA TRP A 154 23.80 -1.82 14.15
C TRP A 154 24.09 -3.17 14.84
N GLY A 155 23.43 -4.23 14.41
CA GLY A 155 23.63 -5.56 15.00
C GLY A 155 25.03 -6.13 14.77
N ILE A 156 25.60 -5.91 13.57
CA ILE A 156 26.98 -6.30 13.28
C ILE A 156 27.96 -5.49 14.12
N MET A 157 27.74 -4.19 14.28
CA MET A 157 28.56 -3.34 15.14
C MET A 157 28.58 -3.84 16.58
N ASN A 158 27.44 -4.19 17.16
CA ASN A 158 27.33 -4.76 18.50
C ASN A 158 28.05 -6.12 18.61
N SER A 159 28.00 -6.93 17.55
CA SER A 159 28.71 -8.20 17.51
C SER A 159 30.23 -8.02 17.56
N PHE A 160 30.77 -7.05 16.84
CA PHE A 160 32.20 -6.70 16.93
C PHE A 160 32.58 -6.09 18.28
N GLN A 161 31.72 -5.29 18.88
CA GLN A 161 31.93 -4.77 20.23
C GLN A 161 32.04 -5.89 21.25
N SER A 162 31.25 -6.97 21.11
CA SER A 162 31.32 -8.15 21.98
C SER A 162 32.68 -8.88 21.89
N ILE A 163 33.33 -8.92 20.70
CA ILE A 163 34.69 -9.43 20.55
C ILE A 163 35.67 -8.55 21.34
N ALA A 164 35.59 -7.25 21.21
CA ALA A 164 36.49 -6.32 21.89
C ALA A 164 36.41 -6.44 23.42
N ILE A 165 35.22 -6.64 23.97
CA ILE A 165 34.98 -6.79 25.40
C ILE A 165 35.45 -8.16 25.90
N SER A 166 35.11 -9.24 25.19
CA SER A 166 35.44 -10.61 25.60
C SER A 166 36.90 -10.98 25.31
N ARG A 167 37.59 -10.20 24.48
CA ARG A 167 38.95 -10.52 23.95
C ARG A 167 39.04 -11.92 23.33
N ASN A 168 37.94 -12.41 22.79
CA ASN A 168 37.82 -13.72 22.19
C ASN A 168 37.23 -13.58 20.79
N THR A 169 37.97 -14.00 19.80
CA THR A 169 37.64 -13.91 18.37
C THR A 169 36.86 -15.13 17.86
N SER A 170 36.33 -15.96 18.77
CA SER A 170 35.53 -17.13 18.39
C SER A 170 34.26 -16.70 17.64
N LEU A 171 34.00 -17.35 16.49
CA LEU A 171 32.78 -17.12 15.70
C LEU A 171 31.49 -17.40 16.52
N ALA A 172 31.57 -18.29 17.49
CA ALA A 172 30.44 -18.60 18.37
C ALA A 172 29.91 -17.41 19.18
N ILE A 173 30.75 -16.39 19.42
CA ILE A 173 30.35 -15.18 20.14
C ILE A 173 29.56 -14.21 19.24
N VAL A 174 29.90 -14.12 17.97
CA VAL A 174 29.32 -13.12 17.06
C VAL A 174 28.21 -13.65 16.17
N ALA A 175 28.18 -14.97 15.90
CA ALA A 175 27.22 -15.59 15.01
C ALA A 175 25.74 -15.31 15.41
N PRO A 176 25.35 -15.36 16.70
CA PRO A 176 23.98 -15.03 17.08
C PRO A 176 23.59 -13.59 16.72
N GLY A 177 24.42 -12.59 17.05
CA GLY A 177 24.11 -11.19 16.77
C GLY A 177 24.09 -10.86 15.28
N ILE A 178 24.94 -11.50 14.47
CA ILE A 178 24.91 -11.39 13.01
C ILE A 178 23.61 -12.02 12.48
N ALA A 179 23.22 -13.19 12.98
CA ALA A 179 21.96 -13.84 12.57
C ALA A 179 20.73 -12.99 12.90
N GLU A 180 20.69 -12.36 14.07
CA GLU A 180 19.62 -11.41 14.48
C GLU A 180 19.54 -10.21 13.54
N ALA A 181 20.67 -9.63 13.19
CA ALA A 181 20.75 -8.51 12.27
C ALA A 181 20.24 -8.87 10.86
N LEU A 182 20.64 -9.99 10.32
CA LEU A 182 20.21 -10.50 9.02
C LEU A 182 18.71 -10.85 9.02
N PHE A 183 18.21 -11.40 10.13
CA PHE A 183 16.78 -11.70 10.30
C PHE A 183 15.93 -10.41 10.22
N ALA A 184 16.36 -9.32 10.87
CA ALA A 184 15.67 -8.05 10.78
C ALA A 184 15.52 -7.59 9.32
N THR A 185 16.59 -7.70 8.50
CA THR A 185 16.54 -7.33 7.08
C THR A 185 15.63 -8.24 6.25
N ALA A 186 15.61 -9.54 6.54
CA ALA A 186 14.67 -10.44 5.86
C ALA A 186 13.21 -10.05 6.12
N LEU A 187 12.84 -9.68 7.35
CA LEU A 187 11.51 -9.19 7.70
C LEU A 187 11.15 -7.89 6.98
N VAL A 188 12.12 -6.99 6.81
CA VAL A 188 11.94 -5.74 6.05
C VAL A 188 11.53 -6.02 4.61
N LEU A 189 12.24 -6.91 3.94
CA LEU A 189 11.95 -7.25 2.55
C LEU A 189 10.57 -7.88 2.40
N LEU A 190 10.14 -8.68 3.37
CA LEU A 190 8.79 -9.26 3.44
C LEU A 190 7.69 -8.17 3.53
N ALA A 191 7.98 -7.05 4.18
CA ALA A 191 7.07 -5.90 4.27
C ALA A 191 7.14 -4.99 3.04
N ALA A 192 8.36 -4.69 2.57
CA ALA A 192 8.61 -3.70 1.51
C ALA A 192 8.16 -4.19 0.14
N ILE A 193 8.45 -5.44 -0.22
CA ILE A 193 8.17 -5.98 -1.55
C ILE A 193 6.67 -5.92 -1.88
N PRO A 194 5.75 -6.45 -1.04
CA PRO A 194 4.32 -6.34 -1.30
C PRO A 194 3.84 -4.89 -1.39
N ALA A 195 4.38 -4.00 -0.57
CA ALA A 195 4.00 -2.59 -0.56
C ALA A 195 4.35 -1.90 -1.89
N VAL A 196 5.56 -2.12 -2.43
CA VAL A 196 5.99 -1.58 -3.74
C VAL A 196 5.14 -2.13 -4.87
N VAL A 197 4.94 -3.44 -4.90
CA VAL A 197 4.14 -4.09 -5.96
C VAL A 197 2.70 -3.57 -5.95
N ALA A 198 2.10 -3.47 -4.76
CA ALA A 198 0.75 -2.97 -4.60
C ALA A 198 0.63 -1.49 -4.98
N TYR A 199 1.57 -0.65 -4.53
CA TYR A 199 1.63 0.76 -4.92
C TYR A 199 1.65 0.94 -6.44
N ASN A 200 2.56 0.25 -7.13
CA ASN A 200 2.69 0.35 -8.58
C ASN A 200 1.42 -0.10 -9.29
N LYS A 201 0.81 -1.20 -8.82
CA LYS A 201 -0.47 -1.68 -9.37
C LYS A 201 -1.59 -0.67 -9.17
N PHE A 202 -1.82 -0.20 -7.94
CA PHE A 202 -2.93 0.70 -7.64
C PHE A 202 -2.76 2.09 -8.25
N ASN A 203 -1.53 2.60 -8.32
CA ASN A 203 -1.25 3.85 -9.04
C ASN A 203 -1.58 3.75 -10.53
N ASN A 204 -1.29 2.60 -11.17
CA ASN A 204 -1.68 2.36 -12.55
C ASN A 204 -3.21 2.20 -12.70
N ASP A 205 -3.86 1.48 -11.78
CA ASP A 205 -5.31 1.30 -11.78
C ASP A 205 -6.05 2.65 -11.56
N SER A 206 -5.52 3.51 -10.68
CA SER A 206 -6.05 4.87 -10.45
C SER A 206 -5.95 5.74 -11.71
N LYS A 207 -4.80 5.71 -12.41
CA LYS A 207 -4.63 6.43 -13.68
C LYS A 207 -5.62 5.96 -14.74
N LYS A 208 -5.82 4.66 -14.88
CA LYS A 208 -6.81 4.09 -15.82
C LYS A 208 -8.22 4.51 -15.46
N TYR A 209 -8.54 4.55 -14.18
CA TYR A 209 -9.85 4.98 -13.71
C TYR A 209 -10.06 6.48 -13.92
N SER A 210 -9.05 7.33 -13.68
CA SER A 210 -9.07 8.75 -14.03
C SER A 210 -9.37 8.97 -15.52
N GLN A 211 -8.67 8.24 -16.39
CA GLN A 211 -8.90 8.27 -17.84
C GLN A 211 -10.34 7.88 -18.21
N ARG A 212 -10.90 6.88 -17.52
CA ARG A 212 -12.30 6.47 -17.72
C ARG A 212 -13.26 7.60 -17.36
N LEU A 213 -13.06 8.26 -16.22
CA LEU A 213 -13.88 9.41 -15.81
C LEU A 213 -13.77 10.58 -16.78
N GLU A 214 -12.57 10.87 -17.28
CA GLU A 214 -12.36 11.91 -18.31
C GLU A 214 -13.09 11.56 -19.61
N ASN A 215 -12.99 10.32 -20.07
CA ASN A 215 -13.67 9.86 -21.28
C ASN A 215 -15.20 9.93 -21.14
N PHE A 216 -15.72 9.52 -19.99
CA PHE A 216 -17.14 9.68 -19.67
C PHE A 216 -17.54 11.15 -19.69
N SER A 217 -16.76 12.02 -19.07
CA SER A 217 -17.01 13.48 -19.01
C SER A 217 -17.04 14.12 -20.38
N LYS A 218 -16.07 13.79 -21.26
CA LYS A 218 -16.02 14.32 -22.64
C LYS A 218 -17.24 13.90 -23.46
N ARG A 219 -17.63 12.63 -23.35
CA ARG A 219 -18.84 12.13 -24.03
C ARG A 219 -20.11 12.75 -23.45
N PHE A 220 -20.18 12.92 -22.13
CA PHE A 220 -21.32 13.56 -21.46
C PHE A 220 -21.47 15.03 -21.92
N LEU A 221 -20.37 15.80 -21.98
CA LEU A 221 -20.39 17.18 -22.47
C LEU A 221 -20.82 17.30 -23.93
N SER A 222 -20.59 16.29 -24.76
CA SER A 222 -20.97 16.33 -26.19
C SER A 222 -22.46 16.18 -26.43
N ILE A 223 -23.26 15.79 -25.42
CA ILE A 223 -24.71 15.56 -25.54
C ILE A 223 -25.54 16.58 -24.76
N ILE A 224 -24.90 17.52 -24.04
CA ILE A 224 -25.52 18.65 -23.35
C ILE A 224 -25.40 19.91 -24.21
#